data_21cf115d37190568b880d08c814b7c74
#
_entry.id   21cf115d37190568b880d08c814b7c74
#
_cell.length_a   1.000
_cell.length_b   1.000
_cell.length_c   1.000
_cell.angle_alpha   90.00
_cell.angle_beta   90.00
_cell.angle_gamma   90.00
#
_symmetry.space_group_name_H-M   'P 1'
#
loop_
_entity.id
_entity.type
_entity.pdbx_description
1 polymer ?
#
loop_
_entity_poly.entity_id
_entity_poly.type
_entity_poly.pdbx_seq_one_letter_code
_entity_poly.pdbx_strand_id
1 'polypeptide(L)'
;MAKKVLVSGGAGYIGSHVTVELIAAGYEVVVADNFSNCDMTCYEGVKKITGKEDLPLYQIDCCDFASVDKVFTENQIDAVIHFAAFKAVGESVSEPLMYYRNNLVSFLNILEVAKKHGGCNVLFSSSATVYGEAEDLPVTEQTPRLPAMSPYGNTKTMCEDILRDVVYATSTQDAVIKGIALRYFNPIGAHPSSLIGELPRGVPNNLVPYITQTAIGKRECLSIFGNDYPTEDGTCLRDFIDVVDLARAHVAAVSRMFEGKMKKGYEIFNVGTGRPVSVYELVTKFEKVSGVKLNYKFVPRREGDVMALWANTEFANNELGWKAERTVEETLASAWAWEKHLAGK
;
A
#
# COMPACT_ATOMS: atom_id res chain seq x y z
N MET A 1 4.44 -5.93 -28.12
CA MET A 1 4.88 -6.74 -26.97
C MET A 1 4.12 -6.26 -25.76
N ALA A 2 3.80 -7.15 -24.82
CA ALA A 2 3.20 -6.76 -23.55
C ALA A 2 4.17 -5.87 -22.77
N LYS A 3 3.63 -4.90 -22.03
CA LYS A 3 4.44 -4.01 -21.19
C LYS A 3 4.90 -4.74 -19.93
N LYS A 4 6.18 -4.57 -19.57
CA LYS A 4 6.81 -5.24 -18.43
C LYS A 4 6.91 -4.31 -17.23
N VAL A 5 6.35 -4.74 -16.10
CA VAL A 5 6.28 -3.97 -14.85
C VAL A 5 7.11 -4.66 -13.77
N LEU A 6 8.07 -3.94 -13.21
CA LEU A 6 8.78 -4.36 -11.99
C LEU A 6 7.94 -3.97 -10.77
N VAL A 7 7.66 -4.95 -9.90
CA VAL A 7 6.98 -4.72 -8.62
C VAL A 7 7.98 -4.97 -7.49
N SER A 8 8.56 -3.90 -6.94
CA SER A 8 9.45 -4.00 -5.78
C SER A 8 8.64 -4.07 -4.49
N GLY A 9 8.96 -5.02 -3.60
CA GLY A 9 8.10 -5.40 -2.49
C GLY A 9 6.90 -6.24 -2.95
N GLY A 10 7.04 -6.95 -4.08
CA GLY A 10 5.94 -7.64 -4.75
C GLY A 10 5.51 -8.95 -4.10
N ALA A 11 6.29 -9.51 -3.17
CA ALA A 11 5.89 -10.65 -2.35
C ALA A 11 5.13 -10.24 -1.07
N GLY A 12 5.10 -8.94 -0.76
CA GLY A 12 4.38 -8.39 0.39
C GLY A 12 2.86 -8.31 0.17
N TYR A 13 2.14 -7.81 1.20
CA TYR A 13 0.68 -7.72 1.23
C TYR A 13 0.09 -7.01 0.00
N ILE A 14 0.36 -5.72 -0.19
CA ILE A 14 -0.19 -4.94 -1.31
C ILE A 14 0.43 -5.39 -2.63
N GLY A 15 1.76 -5.61 -2.65
CA GLY A 15 2.49 -5.98 -3.85
C GLY A 15 2.00 -7.28 -4.50
N SER A 16 1.65 -8.30 -3.70
CA SER A 16 1.11 -9.57 -4.21
C SER A 16 -0.26 -9.39 -4.87
N HIS A 17 -1.17 -8.58 -4.29
CA HIS A 17 -2.46 -8.27 -4.88
C HIS A 17 -2.32 -7.48 -6.18
N VAL A 18 -1.42 -6.49 -6.20
CA VAL A 18 -1.12 -5.71 -7.42
C VAL A 18 -0.52 -6.59 -8.51
N THR A 19 0.35 -7.54 -8.15
CA THR A 19 0.92 -8.50 -9.10
C THR A 19 -0.18 -9.36 -9.76
N VAL A 20 -1.17 -9.84 -8.98
CA VAL A 20 -2.32 -10.58 -9.52
C VAL A 20 -3.11 -9.72 -10.51
N GLU A 21 -3.49 -8.51 -10.15
CA GLU A 21 -4.31 -7.64 -10.98
C GLU A 21 -3.56 -7.16 -12.24
N LEU A 22 -2.23 -6.92 -12.17
CA LEU A 22 -1.40 -6.60 -13.34
C LEU A 22 -1.35 -7.76 -14.34
N ILE A 23 -1.14 -8.99 -13.86
CA ILE A 23 -1.13 -10.18 -14.71
C ILE A 23 -2.51 -10.40 -15.35
N ALA A 24 -3.59 -10.22 -14.59
CA ALA A 24 -4.97 -10.31 -15.10
C ALA A 24 -5.25 -9.23 -16.16
N ALA A 25 -4.64 -8.05 -16.06
CA ALA A 25 -4.73 -6.97 -17.04
C ALA A 25 -3.80 -7.17 -18.26
N GLY A 26 -3.01 -8.26 -18.34
CA GLY A 26 -2.17 -8.61 -19.49
C GLY A 26 -0.76 -8.02 -19.46
N TYR A 27 -0.30 -7.48 -18.33
CA TYR A 27 1.08 -7.04 -18.16
C TYR A 27 2.02 -8.22 -17.88
N GLU A 28 3.26 -8.12 -18.34
CA GLU A 28 4.34 -8.96 -17.85
C GLU A 28 4.86 -8.39 -16.52
N VAL A 29 5.01 -9.23 -15.51
CA VAL A 29 5.42 -8.79 -14.17
C VAL A 29 6.74 -9.45 -13.78
N VAL A 30 7.63 -8.64 -13.20
CA VAL A 30 8.85 -9.09 -12.51
C VAL A 30 8.71 -8.69 -11.04
N VAL A 31 8.85 -9.64 -10.14
CA VAL A 31 8.78 -9.40 -8.69
C VAL A 31 10.20 -9.24 -8.13
N ALA A 32 10.42 -8.23 -7.30
CA ALA A 32 11.62 -8.06 -6.50
C ALA A 32 11.25 -7.88 -5.03
N ASP A 33 11.85 -8.67 -4.14
CA ASP A 33 11.60 -8.61 -2.69
C ASP A 33 12.81 -9.16 -1.92
N ASN A 34 13.13 -8.60 -0.77
CA ASN A 34 14.18 -9.12 0.10
C ASN A 34 13.67 -10.06 1.19
N PHE A 35 12.36 -10.26 1.25
CA PHE A 35 11.67 -11.07 2.27
C PHE A 35 11.95 -10.66 3.72
N SER A 36 12.32 -9.40 3.96
CA SER A 36 12.55 -8.89 5.32
C SER A 36 11.27 -8.84 6.15
N ASN A 37 10.12 -8.56 5.52
CA ASN A 37 8.82 -8.38 6.19
C ASN A 37 7.70 -9.29 5.62
N CYS A 38 8.04 -10.26 4.80
CA CYS A 38 7.13 -11.29 4.28
C CYS A 38 7.89 -12.61 4.12
N ASP A 39 7.18 -13.65 3.68
CA ASP A 39 7.76 -14.92 3.26
C ASP A 39 7.21 -15.31 1.87
N MET A 40 7.48 -16.54 1.43
CA MET A 40 7.06 -17.03 0.13
C MET A 40 5.55 -17.26 0.00
N THR A 41 4.79 -17.23 1.08
CA THR A 41 3.35 -17.60 1.11
C THR A 41 2.53 -16.82 0.09
N CYS A 42 2.63 -15.47 0.11
CA CYS A 42 1.88 -14.64 -0.83
C CYS A 42 2.40 -14.78 -2.27
N TYR A 43 3.71 -14.92 -2.48
CA TYR A 43 4.26 -15.13 -3.81
C TYR A 43 3.78 -16.46 -4.43
N GLU A 44 3.80 -17.56 -3.68
CA GLU A 44 3.23 -18.85 -4.12
C GLU A 44 1.71 -18.76 -4.32
N GLY A 45 1.03 -17.97 -3.50
CA GLY A 45 -0.39 -17.65 -3.69
C GLY A 45 -0.65 -16.95 -5.03
N VAL A 46 0.18 -15.97 -5.40
CA VAL A 46 0.09 -15.28 -6.70
C VAL A 46 0.23 -16.27 -7.86
N LYS A 47 1.22 -17.17 -7.83
CA LYS A 47 1.41 -18.19 -8.87
C LYS A 47 0.17 -19.06 -9.02
N LYS A 48 -0.38 -19.54 -7.91
CA LYS A 48 -1.62 -20.37 -7.91
C LYS A 48 -2.83 -19.63 -8.47
N ILE A 49 -3.02 -18.35 -8.11
CA ILE A 49 -4.15 -17.54 -8.57
C ILE A 49 -4.05 -17.27 -10.07
N THR A 50 -2.84 -16.95 -10.55
CA THR A 50 -2.61 -16.50 -11.93
C THR A 50 -2.27 -17.63 -12.89
N GLY A 51 -1.95 -18.83 -12.40
CA GLY A 51 -1.43 -19.93 -13.18
C GLY A 51 -0.04 -19.70 -13.78
N LYS A 52 0.70 -18.68 -13.29
CA LYS A 52 2.03 -18.32 -13.76
C LYS A 52 3.11 -18.98 -12.89
N GLU A 53 3.42 -20.25 -13.20
CA GLU A 53 4.44 -21.02 -12.47
C GLU A 53 5.85 -20.43 -12.64
N ASP A 54 6.13 -19.79 -13.76
CA ASP A 54 7.39 -19.16 -14.15
C ASP A 54 7.48 -17.66 -13.87
N LEU A 55 6.66 -17.14 -12.93
CA LEU A 55 6.69 -15.72 -12.54
C LEU A 55 8.12 -15.33 -12.09
N PRO A 56 8.77 -14.36 -12.76
CA PRO A 56 10.12 -13.96 -12.39
C PRO A 56 10.20 -13.36 -10.99
N LEU A 57 11.10 -13.90 -10.15
CA LEU A 57 11.38 -13.42 -8.81
C LEU A 57 12.85 -13.13 -8.61
N TYR A 58 13.16 -11.91 -8.20
CA TYR A 58 14.49 -11.51 -7.76
C TYR A 58 14.48 -11.30 -6.24
N GLN A 59 15.18 -12.19 -5.52
CA GLN A 59 15.36 -11.99 -4.09
C GLN A 59 16.53 -11.01 -3.87
N ILE A 60 16.20 -9.72 -3.81
CA ILE A 60 17.18 -8.63 -3.71
C ILE A 60 16.75 -7.58 -2.68
N ASP A 61 17.73 -6.86 -2.13
CA ASP A 61 17.48 -5.62 -1.40
C ASP A 61 17.55 -4.43 -2.36
N CYS A 62 16.47 -3.64 -2.44
CA CYS A 62 16.45 -2.43 -3.26
C CYS A 62 17.43 -1.35 -2.76
N CYS A 63 17.95 -1.47 -1.54
CA CYS A 63 19.04 -0.63 -1.04
C CYS A 63 20.41 -0.98 -1.66
N ASP A 64 20.54 -2.12 -2.33
CA ASP A 64 21.73 -2.49 -3.10
C ASP A 64 21.54 -2.10 -4.58
N PHE A 65 22.24 -1.04 -4.99
CA PHE A 65 22.20 -0.53 -6.35
C PHE A 65 22.55 -1.60 -7.39
N ALA A 66 23.57 -2.41 -7.15
CA ALA A 66 24.03 -3.41 -8.12
C ALA A 66 22.96 -4.50 -8.35
N SER A 67 22.24 -4.89 -7.31
CA SER A 67 21.16 -5.86 -7.40
C SER A 67 19.95 -5.28 -8.19
N VAL A 68 19.59 -4.02 -7.99
CA VAL A 68 18.55 -3.35 -8.78
C VAL A 68 18.97 -3.22 -10.24
N ASP A 69 20.21 -2.79 -10.49
CA ASP A 69 20.77 -2.65 -11.85
C ASP A 69 20.77 -3.97 -12.63
N LYS A 70 21.06 -5.08 -11.95
CA LYS A 70 20.98 -6.42 -12.53
C LYS A 70 19.56 -6.74 -13.03
N VAL A 71 18.52 -6.43 -12.24
CA VAL A 71 17.13 -6.68 -12.66
C VAL A 71 16.80 -5.94 -13.96
N PHE A 72 17.20 -4.68 -14.08
CA PHE A 72 16.98 -3.89 -15.29
C PHE A 72 17.84 -4.37 -16.48
N THR A 73 19.06 -4.84 -16.22
CA THR A 73 19.96 -5.39 -17.26
C THR A 73 19.39 -6.67 -17.87
N GLU A 74 18.78 -7.53 -17.04
CA GLU A 74 18.20 -8.80 -17.46
C GLU A 74 16.77 -8.67 -18.00
N ASN A 75 16.12 -7.51 -17.75
CA ASN A 75 14.73 -7.26 -18.16
C ASN A 75 14.58 -5.86 -18.75
N GLN A 76 13.88 -5.76 -19.86
CA GLN A 76 13.44 -4.48 -20.38
C GLN A 76 12.23 -4.01 -19.56
N ILE A 77 12.47 -3.17 -18.54
CA ILE A 77 11.43 -2.66 -17.63
C ILE A 77 10.80 -1.40 -18.22
N ASP A 78 9.48 -1.44 -18.48
CA ASP A 78 8.71 -0.30 -18.98
C ASP A 78 8.14 0.56 -17.84
N ALA A 79 7.87 -0.06 -16.68
CA ALA A 79 7.40 0.64 -15.48
C ALA A 79 7.87 -0.03 -14.20
N VAL A 80 7.99 0.75 -13.13
CA VAL A 80 8.22 0.25 -11.76
C VAL A 80 7.05 0.65 -10.88
N ILE A 81 6.56 -0.28 -10.06
CA ILE A 81 5.72 0.01 -8.90
C ILE A 81 6.55 -0.24 -7.65
N HIS A 82 6.77 0.82 -6.87
CA HIS A 82 7.67 0.75 -5.71
C HIS A 82 6.89 0.65 -4.39
N PHE A 83 6.83 -0.58 -3.83
CA PHE A 83 6.29 -0.88 -2.51
C PHE A 83 7.36 -1.13 -1.45
N ALA A 84 8.57 -1.51 -1.85
CA ALA A 84 9.66 -1.89 -0.93
C ALA A 84 9.96 -0.76 0.06
N ALA A 85 9.43 -0.88 1.27
CA ALA A 85 9.59 0.11 2.34
C ALA A 85 9.22 -0.50 3.70
N PHE A 86 9.79 0.00 4.78
CA PHE A 86 9.24 -0.22 6.12
C PHE A 86 8.02 0.69 6.32
N LYS A 87 6.95 0.19 6.97
CA LYS A 87 5.65 0.86 7.01
C LYS A 87 5.04 1.06 8.41
N ALA A 88 5.68 0.56 9.45
CA ALA A 88 5.13 0.62 10.81
C ALA A 88 5.37 1.99 11.44
N VAL A 89 4.29 2.76 11.68
CA VAL A 89 4.34 4.12 12.21
C VAL A 89 5.05 4.17 13.57
N GLY A 90 4.65 3.31 14.52
CA GLY A 90 5.24 3.27 15.85
C GLY A 90 6.73 2.90 15.84
N GLU A 91 7.11 1.87 15.06
CA GLU A 91 8.52 1.47 14.91
C GLU A 91 9.36 2.59 14.29
N SER A 92 8.80 3.36 13.37
CA SER A 92 9.53 4.48 12.77
C SER A 92 9.90 5.56 13.77
N VAL A 93 9.13 5.73 14.85
CA VAL A 93 9.45 6.67 15.94
C VAL A 93 10.61 6.17 16.78
N SER A 94 10.68 4.88 17.08
CA SER A 94 11.78 4.28 17.84
C SER A 94 13.06 4.09 17.01
N GLU A 95 12.93 3.80 15.70
CA GLU A 95 14.03 3.47 14.79
C GLU A 95 14.08 4.40 13.56
N PRO A 96 14.12 5.74 13.71
CA PRO A 96 13.96 6.67 12.59
C PRO A 96 15.06 6.53 11.53
N LEU A 97 16.31 6.32 11.92
CA LEU A 97 17.42 6.20 10.97
C LEU A 97 17.29 4.96 10.07
N MET A 98 16.77 3.86 10.61
CA MET A 98 16.47 2.65 9.83
C MET A 98 15.44 2.95 8.75
N TYR A 99 14.36 3.67 9.10
CA TYR A 99 13.31 4.07 8.17
C TYR A 99 13.80 5.01 7.08
N TYR A 100 14.53 6.08 7.45
CA TYR A 100 15.09 7.00 6.46
C TYR A 100 16.05 6.28 5.51
N ARG A 101 16.97 5.49 6.05
CA ARG A 101 17.95 4.77 5.23
C ARG A 101 17.25 3.81 4.27
N ASN A 102 16.40 2.93 4.76
CA ASN A 102 15.73 1.93 3.93
C ASN A 102 14.81 2.57 2.88
N ASN A 103 13.90 3.44 3.31
CA ASN A 103 12.86 3.93 2.43
C ASN A 103 13.36 4.94 1.39
N LEU A 104 14.38 5.75 1.73
CA LEU A 104 14.95 6.71 0.79
C LEU A 104 15.96 6.05 -0.14
N VAL A 105 16.91 5.24 0.39
CA VAL A 105 17.96 4.64 -0.44
C VAL A 105 17.37 3.67 -1.45
N SER A 106 16.41 2.82 -1.06
CA SER A 106 15.74 1.90 -1.98
C SER A 106 15.06 2.65 -3.14
N PHE A 107 14.40 3.78 -2.83
CA PHE A 107 13.72 4.57 -3.85
C PHE A 107 14.70 5.34 -4.76
N LEU A 108 15.75 5.91 -4.18
CA LEU A 108 16.82 6.57 -4.96
C LEU A 108 17.47 5.59 -5.94
N ASN A 109 17.81 4.38 -5.50
CA ASN A 109 18.40 3.36 -6.37
C ASN A 109 17.45 2.98 -7.53
N ILE A 110 16.16 2.83 -7.27
CA ILE A 110 15.16 2.59 -8.33
C ILE A 110 15.19 3.71 -9.38
N LEU A 111 15.20 4.98 -8.95
CA LEU A 111 15.19 6.13 -9.85
C LEU A 111 16.51 6.27 -10.64
N GLU A 112 17.64 6.06 -9.97
CA GLU A 112 18.96 6.13 -10.60
C GLU A 112 19.15 5.02 -11.64
N VAL A 113 18.75 3.79 -11.30
CA VAL A 113 18.83 2.65 -12.24
C VAL A 113 17.83 2.86 -13.39
N ALA A 114 16.60 3.29 -13.12
CA ALA A 114 15.65 3.61 -14.18
C ALA A 114 16.21 4.66 -15.16
N LYS A 115 16.85 5.72 -14.66
CA LYS A 115 17.52 6.73 -15.48
C LYS A 115 18.68 6.14 -16.27
N LYS A 116 19.53 5.30 -15.66
CA LYS A 116 20.67 4.63 -16.30
C LYS A 116 20.23 3.76 -17.49
N HIS A 117 19.05 3.13 -17.41
CA HIS A 117 18.48 2.26 -18.44
C HIS A 117 17.54 2.97 -19.43
N GLY A 118 17.63 4.29 -19.57
CA GLY A 118 16.88 5.07 -20.58
C GLY A 118 15.55 5.62 -20.12
N GLY A 119 15.24 5.52 -18.83
CA GLY A 119 13.99 6.02 -18.24
C GLY A 119 12.85 5.01 -18.31
N CYS A 120 11.89 5.14 -17.41
CA CYS A 120 10.64 4.38 -17.41
C CYS A 120 9.57 5.11 -16.61
N ASN A 121 8.35 4.58 -16.60
CA ASN A 121 7.29 5.05 -15.73
C ASN A 121 7.51 4.58 -14.28
N VAL A 122 7.26 5.45 -13.29
CA VAL A 122 7.41 5.10 -11.87
C VAL A 122 6.12 5.38 -11.12
N LEU A 123 5.51 4.35 -10.58
CA LEU A 123 4.36 4.44 -9.68
C LEU A 123 4.85 4.28 -8.24
N PHE A 124 4.66 5.32 -7.45
CA PHE A 124 5.11 5.35 -6.06
C PHE A 124 3.96 5.08 -5.09
N SER A 125 4.19 4.13 -4.19
CA SER A 125 3.36 3.82 -3.04
C SER A 125 3.48 4.94 -2.00
N SER A 126 2.67 6.00 -2.13
CA SER A 126 2.58 7.06 -1.13
C SER A 126 1.52 6.72 -0.06
N SER A 127 1.23 7.65 0.81
CA SER A 127 0.35 7.44 1.97
C SER A 127 -0.40 8.70 2.33
N ALA A 128 -1.61 8.56 2.87
CA ALA A 128 -2.36 9.67 3.48
C ALA A 128 -1.61 10.32 4.66
N THR A 129 -0.61 9.67 5.24
CA THR A 129 0.23 10.23 6.31
C THR A 129 1.00 11.49 5.89
N VAL A 130 1.14 11.75 4.59
CA VAL A 130 1.75 13.00 4.07
C VAL A 130 0.93 14.25 4.37
N TYR A 131 -0.36 14.11 4.69
CA TYR A 131 -1.22 15.23 5.06
C TYR A 131 -1.01 15.69 6.51
N GLY A 132 -0.36 14.86 7.36
CA GLY A 132 -0.24 15.15 8.78
C GLY A 132 -1.60 15.22 9.45
N GLU A 133 -1.79 16.18 10.36
CA GLU A 133 -3.07 16.45 11.02
C GLU A 133 -3.87 17.49 10.22
N ALA A 134 -4.51 17.04 9.14
CA ALA A 134 -5.28 17.92 8.27
C ALA A 134 -6.49 18.52 9.00
N GLU A 135 -6.68 19.83 8.87
CA GLU A 135 -7.80 20.56 9.48
C GLU A 135 -9.10 20.35 8.71
N ASP A 136 -9.01 20.35 7.37
CA ASP A 136 -10.17 20.20 6.49
C ASP A 136 -10.30 18.76 5.98
N LEU A 137 -11.45 18.16 6.19
CA LEU A 137 -11.80 16.81 5.73
C LEU A 137 -13.09 16.83 4.89
N PRO A 138 -13.20 16.00 3.85
CA PRO A 138 -12.21 15.05 3.33
C PRO A 138 -11.01 15.73 2.68
N VAL A 139 -9.80 15.11 2.79
CA VAL A 139 -8.61 15.66 2.13
C VAL A 139 -8.64 15.44 0.62
N THR A 140 -8.21 16.43 -0.13
CA THR A 140 -8.02 16.39 -1.59
C THR A 140 -6.52 16.33 -1.93
N GLU A 141 -6.18 16.11 -3.19
CA GLU A 141 -4.78 16.16 -3.65
C GLU A 141 -4.16 17.57 -3.53
N GLN A 142 -4.99 18.62 -3.42
CA GLN A 142 -4.59 20.01 -3.19
C GLN A 142 -4.48 20.37 -1.71
N THR A 143 -4.99 19.53 -0.80
CA THR A 143 -4.84 19.77 0.65
C THR A 143 -3.35 19.89 1.00
N PRO A 144 -2.93 20.96 1.68
CA PRO A 144 -1.54 21.16 2.06
C PRO A 144 -0.98 19.97 2.85
N ARG A 145 0.25 19.58 2.52
CA ARG A 145 0.99 18.61 3.33
C ARG A 145 1.51 19.32 4.58
N LEU A 146 1.04 18.92 5.73
CA LEU A 146 1.55 19.37 7.02
C LEU A 146 2.75 18.52 7.47
N PRO A 147 3.51 18.92 8.48
CA PRO A 147 4.56 18.09 9.05
C PRO A 147 4.04 16.69 9.39
N ALA A 148 4.69 15.68 8.86
CA ALA A 148 4.27 14.29 9.10
C ALA A 148 4.40 13.94 10.59
N MET A 149 3.42 13.23 11.13
CA MET A 149 3.36 12.85 12.54
C MET A 149 4.35 11.72 12.89
N SER A 150 5.09 11.18 11.91
CA SER A 150 6.05 10.10 12.11
C SER A 150 7.18 10.14 11.07
N PRO A 151 8.35 9.56 11.37
CA PRO A 151 9.42 9.37 10.40
C PRO A 151 8.97 8.58 9.17
N TYR A 152 8.11 7.56 9.32
CA TYR A 152 7.52 6.87 8.18
C TYR A 152 6.77 7.83 7.24
N GLY A 153 5.84 8.62 7.77
CA GLY A 153 5.11 9.62 6.99
C GLY A 153 6.04 10.61 6.29
N ASN A 154 7.08 11.05 7.00
CA ASN A 154 8.07 11.97 6.43
C ASN A 154 8.87 11.33 5.29
N THR A 155 9.23 10.03 5.37
CA THR A 155 9.87 9.35 4.23
C THR A 155 8.97 9.33 2.99
N LYS A 156 7.65 9.18 3.15
CA LYS A 156 6.70 9.24 2.03
C LYS A 156 6.64 10.65 1.41
N THR A 157 6.61 11.68 2.24
CA THR A 157 6.67 13.09 1.79
C THR A 157 7.95 13.37 0.99
N MET A 158 9.11 12.96 1.52
CA MET A 158 10.40 13.12 0.85
C MET A 158 10.46 12.37 -0.50
N CYS A 159 9.96 11.14 -0.56
CA CYS A 159 9.94 10.37 -1.80
C CYS A 159 9.02 11.01 -2.87
N GLU A 160 7.87 11.60 -2.48
CA GLU A 160 7.05 12.38 -3.43
C GLU A 160 7.82 13.58 -4.00
N ASP A 161 8.55 14.31 -3.16
CA ASP A 161 9.37 15.45 -3.59
C ASP A 161 10.51 15.01 -4.50
N ILE A 162 11.22 13.94 -4.15
CA ILE A 162 12.29 13.34 -4.96
C ILE A 162 11.73 12.92 -6.34
N LEU A 163 10.60 12.20 -6.38
CA LEU A 163 10.01 11.77 -7.64
C LEU A 163 9.63 12.96 -8.52
N ARG A 164 8.97 13.97 -7.94
CA ARG A 164 8.61 15.21 -8.65
C ARG A 164 9.84 15.88 -9.26
N ASP A 165 10.89 16.04 -8.48
CA ASP A 165 12.10 16.74 -8.91
C ASP A 165 12.86 15.95 -9.99
N VAL A 166 12.92 14.61 -9.88
CA VAL A 166 13.50 13.72 -10.90
C VAL A 166 12.69 13.76 -12.19
N VAL A 167 11.36 13.71 -12.12
CA VAL A 167 10.48 13.82 -13.29
C VAL A 167 10.70 15.15 -13.99
N TYR A 168 10.76 16.25 -13.25
CA TYR A 168 11.04 17.57 -13.81
C TYR A 168 12.42 17.63 -14.49
N ALA A 169 13.45 17.16 -13.81
CA ALA A 169 14.83 17.18 -14.32
C ALA A 169 15.01 16.30 -15.55
N THR A 170 14.30 15.18 -15.67
CA THR A 170 14.42 14.23 -16.80
C THR A 170 13.52 14.58 -17.99
N SER A 171 12.58 15.52 -17.85
CA SER A 171 11.59 15.87 -18.89
C SER A 171 12.20 16.37 -20.20
N THR A 172 13.43 16.87 -20.17
CA THR A 172 14.18 17.39 -21.33
C THR A 172 15.41 16.54 -21.66
N GLN A 173 15.53 15.33 -21.10
CA GLN A 173 16.64 14.40 -21.28
C GLN A 173 16.21 13.18 -22.12
N ASP A 174 17.18 12.41 -22.62
CA ASP A 174 16.89 11.17 -23.34
C ASP A 174 16.26 10.09 -22.44
N ALA A 175 16.66 10.06 -21.17
CA ALA A 175 16.12 9.14 -20.17
C ALA A 175 14.94 9.77 -19.40
N VAL A 176 13.74 9.73 -19.99
CA VAL A 176 12.54 10.34 -19.41
C VAL A 176 11.92 9.44 -18.33
N ILE A 177 11.72 9.99 -17.14
CA ILE A 177 10.94 9.37 -16.09
C ILE A 177 9.61 10.12 -15.96
N LYS A 178 8.49 9.40 -15.97
CA LYS A 178 7.17 9.91 -15.59
C LYS A 178 6.76 9.27 -14.27
N GLY A 179 6.07 10.02 -13.43
CA GLY A 179 5.73 9.57 -12.08
C GLY A 179 4.26 9.73 -11.72
N ILE A 180 3.69 8.73 -11.04
CA ILE A 180 2.43 8.87 -10.32
C ILE A 180 2.67 8.48 -8.87
N ALA A 181 2.18 9.28 -7.92
CA ALA A 181 2.11 8.93 -6.51
C ALA A 181 0.66 8.61 -6.14
N LEU A 182 0.42 7.42 -5.60
CA LEU A 182 -0.88 7.05 -5.03
C LEU A 182 -0.82 7.20 -3.51
N ARG A 183 -1.61 8.11 -2.96
CA ARG A 183 -1.77 8.32 -1.52
C ARG A 183 -2.89 7.43 -1.01
N TYR A 184 -2.54 6.25 -0.48
CA TYR A 184 -3.57 5.38 0.09
C TYR A 184 -3.88 5.70 1.54
N PHE A 185 -5.10 5.33 1.93
CA PHE A 185 -5.55 5.45 3.30
C PHE A 185 -5.27 4.14 4.05
N ASN A 186 -6.25 3.40 4.48
CA ASN A 186 -6.04 2.20 5.30
C ASN A 186 -6.41 0.92 4.51
N PRO A 187 -5.46 0.29 3.80
CA PRO A 187 -5.77 -0.95 3.10
C PRO A 187 -6.05 -2.08 4.07
N ILE A 188 -7.15 -2.79 3.83
CA ILE A 188 -7.61 -3.95 4.61
C ILE A 188 -8.11 -5.06 3.69
N GLY A 189 -8.38 -6.24 4.23
CA GLY A 189 -8.93 -7.36 3.46
C GLY A 189 -7.87 -8.30 2.92
N ALA A 190 -8.34 -9.21 2.07
CA ALA A 190 -7.53 -10.22 1.40
C ALA A 190 -8.13 -10.56 0.03
N HIS A 191 -7.40 -11.29 -0.78
CA HIS A 191 -7.91 -11.79 -2.06
C HIS A 191 -9.06 -12.79 -1.84
N PRO A 192 -10.10 -12.79 -2.69
CA PRO A 192 -11.26 -13.69 -2.55
C PRO A 192 -10.91 -15.18 -2.54
N SER A 193 -9.78 -15.57 -3.13
CA SER A 193 -9.29 -16.95 -3.09
C SER A 193 -8.77 -17.40 -1.73
N SER A 194 -8.55 -16.51 -0.79
CA SER A 194 -7.87 -16.76 0.49
C SER A 194 -6.44 -17.32 0.35
N LEU A 195 -5.77 -17.10 -0.80
CA LEU A 195 -4.39 -17.55 -1.04
C LEU A 195 -3.35 -16.45 -0.82
N ILE A 196 -3.78 -15.18 -0.80
CA ILE A 196 -2.96 -14.01 -0.46
C ILE A 196 -3.75 -13.05 0.43
N GLY A 197 -3.06 -12.41 1.36
CA GLY A 197 -3.62 -11.49 2.34
C GLY A 197 -2.53 -10.85 3.18
N GLU A 198 -2.91 -10.08 4.19
CA GLU A 198 -1.94 -9.51 5.11
C GLU A 198 -1.39 -10.58 6.07
N LEU A 199 -0.06 -10.78 6.05
CA LEU A 199 0.65 -11.77 6.86
C LEU A 199 1.74 -11.07 7.68
N PRO A 200 1.38 -10.43 8.81
CA PRO A 200 2.35 -9.74 9.64
C PRO A 200 3.28 -10.71 10.37
N ARG A 201 4.56 -10.38 10.41
CA ARG A 201 5.52 -11.08 11.25
C ARG A 201 5.37 -10.63 12.71
N GLY A 202 5.16 -11.57 13.62
CA GLY A 202 4.99 -11.30 15.04
C GLY A 202 3.64 -10.66 15.40
N VAL A 203 3.68 -9.57 16.19
CA VAL A 203 2.46 -8.84 16.61
C VAL A 203 1.99 -7.93 15.50
N PRO A 204 0.74 -8.03 15.02
CA PRO A 204 0.24 -7.11 14.02
C PRO A 204 0.25 -5.64 14.48
N ASN A 205 0.74 -4.75 13.64
CA ASN A 205 0.62 -3.31 13.86
C ASN A 205 -0.70 -2.75 13.29
N ASN A 206 -1.31 -3.46 12.33
CA ASN A 206 -2.57 -3.06 11.70
C ASN A 206 -3.78 -3.66 12.41
N LEU A 207 -4.89 -2.92 12.40
CA LEU A 207 -6.11 -3.27 13.14
C LEU A 207 -6.73 -4.59 12.67
N VAL A 208 -6.95 -4.79 11.37
CA VAL A 208 -7.69 -5.96 10.86
C VAL A 208 -6.97 -7.29 11.13
N PRO A 209 -5.65 -7.44 10.89
CA PRO A 209 -4.94 -8.65 11.30
C PRO A 209 -5.00 -8.90 12.81
N TYR A 210 -4.98 -7.83 13.63
CA TYR A 210 -5.12 -8.00 15.08
C TYR A 210 -6.54 -8.50 15.45
N ILE A 211 -7.58 -7.97 14.81
CA ILE A 211 -8.98 -8.42 14.96
C ILE A 211 -9.09 -9.92 14.61
N THR A 212 -8.63 -10.31 13.41
CA THR A 212 -8.76 -11.69 12.92
C THR A 212 -7.96 -12.69 13.76
N GLN A 213 -6.75 -12.30 14.22
CA GLN A 213 -5.95 -13.11 15.14
C GLN A 213 -6.58 -13.23 16.53
N THR A 214 -7.30 -12.20 16.99
CA THR A 214 -8.08 -12.31 18.24
C THR A 214 -9.27 -13.25 18.05
N ALA A 215 -9.99 -13.12 16.93
CA ALA A 215 -11.14 -13.96 16.63
C ALA A 215 -10.79 -15.45 16.50
N ILE A 216 -9.62 -15.78 15.91
CA ILE A 216 -9.17 -17.18 15.75
C ILE A 216 -8.55 -17.76 17.03
N GLY A 217 -8.33 -16.92 18.06
CA GLY A 217 -7.75 -17.33 19.36
C GLY A 217 -6.22 -17.27 19.43
N LYS A 218 -5.55 -16.69 18.44
CA LYS A 218 -4.09 -16.46 18.49
C LYS A 218 -3.71 -15.35 19.46
N ARG A 219 -4.66 -14.43 19.76
CA ARG A 219 -4.49 -13.33 20.72
C ARG A 219 -5.63 -13.32 21.70
N GLU A 220 -5.31 -12.96 22.93
CA GLU A 220 -6.27 -12.99 24.03
C GLU A 220 -7.28 -11.83 23.97
N CYS A 221 -6.82 -10.62 23.65
CA CYS A 221 -7.64 -9.41 23.75
C CYS A 221 -7.19 -8.34 22.74
N LEU A 222 -8.16 -7.72 22.06
CA LEU A 222 -7.94 -6.57 21.20
C LEU A 222 -7.92 -5.28 22.03
N SER A 223 -6.90 -4.43 21.85
CA SER A 223 -6.88 -3.09 22.44
C SER A 223 -7.41 -2.07 21.42
N ILE A 224 -8.48 -1.36 21.78
CA ILE A 224 -9.03 -0.23 21.03
C ILE A 224 -8.47 1.06 21.65
N PHE A 225 -7.68 1.81 20.86
CA PHE A 225 -6.96 2.98 21.34
C PHE A 225 -7.84 4.24 21.28
N GLY A 226 -8.13 4.83 22.45
CA GLY A 226 -9.00 5.98 22.61
C GLY A 226 -10.48 5.62 22.57
N ASN A 227 -11.26 6.21 23.49
CA ASN A 227 -12.71 6.18 23.53
C ASN A 227 -13.28 7.56 23.92
N ASP A 228 -12.45 8.60 23.73
CA ASP A 228 -12.70 9.98 24.15
C ASP A 228 -12.48 11.00 23.03
N TYR A 229 -12.41 10.51 21.76
CA TYR A 229 -12.40 11.39 20.59
C TYR A 229 -13.79 12.01 20.39
N PRO A 230 -13.89 13.26 19.87
CA PRO A 230 -15.17 13.91 19.57
C PRO A 230 -15.81 13.33 18.29
N THR A 231 -16.02 12.02 18.28
CA THR A 231 -16.70 11.22 17.25
C THR A 231 -17.90 10.54 17.87
N GLU A 232 -18.78 9.96 17.06
CA GLU A 232 -20.05 9.38 17.53
C GLU A 232 -19.85 8.29 18.60
N ASP A 233 -18.85 7.43 18.45
CA ASP A 233 -18.55 6.32 19.37
C ASP A 233 -17.26 6.52 20.18
N GLY A 234 -16.66 7.71 20.10
CA GLY A 234 -15.44 8.07 20.81
C GLY A 234 -14.16 7.52 20.22
N THR A 235 -14.19 6.77 19.11
CA THR A 235 -12.99 6.21 18.46
C THR A 235 -12.61 6.93 17.18
N CYS A 236 -11.36 6.74 16.71
CA CYS A 236 -10.85 7.39 15.50
C CYS A 236 -11.64 7.00 14.24
N LEU A 237 -11.76 7.94 13.29
CA LEU A 237 -12.33 7.71 11.97
C LEU A 237 -11.21 7.47 10.93
N ARG A 238 -11.36 6.43 10.12
CA ARG A 238 -10.42 6.07 9.05
C ARG A 238 -11.15 5.70 7.78
N ASP A 239 -10.50 5.91 6.65
CA ASP A 239 -10.96 5.44 5.35
C ASP A 239 -10.34 4.06 5.10
N PHE A 240 -11.13 3.01 5.26
CA PHE A 240 -10.69 1.63 5.05
C PHE A 240 -11.01 1.21 3.62
N ILE A 241 -9.98 0.92 2.84
CA ILE A 241 -10.09 0.48 1.45
C ILE A 241 -9.75 -1.00 1.31
N ASP A 242 -10.53 -1.73 0.51
CA ASP A 242 -10.22 -3.11 0.14
C ASP A 242 -8.92 -3.19 -0.67
N VAL A 243 -8.06 -4.13 -0.32
CA VAL A 243 -6.74 -4.30 -0.95
C VAL A 243 -6.83 -4.66 -2.43
N VAL A 244 -7.91 -5.36 -2.87
CA VAL A 244 -8.13 -5.68 -4.30
C VAL A 244 -8.55 -4.41 -5.05
N ASP A 245 -9.42 -3.58 -4.48
CA ASP A 245 -9.76 -2.28 -5.08
C ASP A 245 -8.53 -1.38 -5.17
N LEU A 246 -7.69 -1.37 -4.13
CA LEU A 246 -6.41 -0.66 -4.15
C LEU A 246 -5.50 -1.21 -5.26
N ALA A 247 -5.41 -2.53 -5.42
CA ALA A 247 -4.60 -3.14 -6.48
C ALA A 247 -5.10 -2.72 -7.88
N ARG A 248 -6.40 -2.65 -8.09
CA ARG A 248 -7.01 -2.16 -9.33
C ARG A 248 -6.73 -0.68 -9.59
N ALA A 249 -6.63 0.15 -8.54
CA ALA A 249 -6.18 1.54 -8.67
C ALA A 249 -4.75 1.63 -9.23
N HIS A 250 -3.85 0.72 -8.81
CA HIS A 250 -2.50 0.65 -9.36
C HIS A 250 -2.51 0.28 -10.85
N VAL A 251 -3.34 -0.70 -11.24
CA VAL A 251 -3.49 -1.06 -12.66
C VAL A 251 -4.03 0.13 -13.46
N ALA A 252 -5.03 0.84 -12.97
CA ALA A 252 -5.56 2.03 -13.64
C ALA A 252 -4.51 3.13 -13.80
N ALA A 253 -3.68 3.37 -12.78
CA ALA A 253 -2.58 4.33 -12.83
C ALA A 253 -1.49 3.92 -13.84
N VAL A 254 -1.10 2.64 -13.87
CA VAL A 254 -0.15 2.11 -14.86
C VAL A 254 -0.71 2.22 -16.28
N SER A 255 -1.97 1.88 -16.48
CA SER A 255 -2.65 2.03 -17.78
C SER A 255 -2.66 3.48 -18.23
N ARG A 256 -2.98 4.44 -17.33
CA ARG A 256 -2.93 5.88 -17.61
C ARG A 256 -1.56 6.34 -18.12
N MET A 257 -0.47 5.80 -17.52
CA MET A 257 0.90 6.11 -17.97
C MET A 257 1.16 5.58 -19.39
N PHE A 258 0.83 4.31 -19.64
CA PHE A 258 1.11 3.67 -20.93
C PHE A 258 0.22 4.17 -22.07
N GLU A 259 -1.00 4.56 -21.77
CA GLU A 259 -1.93 5.11 -22.75
C GLU A 259 -1.69 6.62 -23.06
N GLY A 260 -0.68 7.21 -22.41
CA GLY A 260 -0.35 8.62 -22.61
C GLY A 260 -1.41 9.60 -22.10
N LYS A 261 -2.24 9.17 -21.14
CA LYS A 261 -3.33 9.99 -20.57
C LYS A 261 -2.88 10.94 -19.46
N MET A 262 -1.62 10.87 -19.06
CA MET A 262 -1.07 11.80 -18.07
C MET A 262 -1.10 13.24 -18.61
N LYS A 263 -1.65 14.16 -17.83
CA LYS A 263 -1.73 15.59 -18.14
C LYS A 263 -0.44 16.33 -17.79
N LYS A 264 0.34 15.76 -16.85
CA LYS A 264 1.64 16.27 -16.37
C LYS A 264 2.61 15.11 -16.27
N GLY A 265 3.92 15.40 -16.25
CA GLY A 265 4.95 14.38 -16.04
C GLY A 265 4.86 13.72 -14.66
N TYR A 266 4.34 14.45 -13.66
CA TYR A 266 4.08 13.98 -12.31
C TYR A 266 2.64 14.23 -11.92
N GLU A 267 1.95 13.20 -11.42
CA GLU A 267 0.57 13.27 -10.95
C GLU A 267 0.41 12.59 -9.59
N ILE A 268 -0.57 13.02 -8.82
CA ILE A 268 -0.89 12.48 -7.48
C ILE A 268 -2.37 12.14 -7.46
N PHE A 269 -2.72 11.03 -6.80
CA PHE A 269 -4.11 10.62 -6.59
C PHE A 269 -4.34 10.11 -5.17
N ASN A 270 -5.43 10.54 -4.55
CA ASN A 270 -5.94 9.97 -3.32
C ASN A 270 -6.70 8.67 -3.62
N VAL A 271 -6.28 7.58 -3.00
CA VAL A 271 -6.89 6.25 -3.21
C VAL A 271 -7.51 5.77 -1.91
N GLY A 272 -8.80 6.02 -1.77
CA GLY A 272 -9.65 5.67 -0.64
C GLY A 272 -11.05 5.33 -1.11
N THR A 273 -11.97 5.19 -0.17
CA THR A 273 -13.39 4.98 -0.44
C THR A 273 -14.22 6.27 -0.34
N GLY A 274 -13.66 7.30 0.32
CA GLY A 274 -14.37 8.53 0.68
C GLY A 274 -15.41 8.34 1.79
N ARG A 275 -15.41 7.18 2.45
CA ARG A 275 -16.36 6.81 3.50
C ARG A 275 -15.63 6.50 4.78
N PRO A 276 -15.58 7.43 5.74
CA PRO A 276 -14.95 7.18 7.03
C PRO A 276 -15.74 6.16 7.85
N VAL A 277 -15.00 5.23 8.47
CA VAL A 277 -15.53 4.24 9.41
C VAL A 277 -14.76 4.36 10.71
N SER A 278 -15.42 4.29 11.84
CA SER A 278 -14.75 4.32 13.14
C SER A 278 -14.08 2.99 13.47
N VAL A 279 -13.09 3.02 14.34
CA VAL A 279 -12.41 1.79 14.79
C VAL A 279 -13.40 0.85 15.47
N TYR A 280 -14.28 1.36 16.31
CA TYR A 280 -15.27 0.54 17.00
C TYR A 280 -16.37 0.03 16.06
N GLU A 281 -16.82 0.82 15.11
CA GLU A 281 -17.72 0.37 14.05
C GLU A 281 -17.10 -0.79 13.25
N LEU A 282 -15.81 -0.72 12.90
CA LEU A 282 -15.13 -1.80 12.19
C LEU A 282 -15.13 -3.10 13.00
N VAL A 283 -14.86 -3.02 14.30
CA VAL A 283 -14.92 -4.16 15.23
C VAL A 283 -16.31 -4.79 15.26
N THR A 284 -17.36 -3.97 15.40
CA THR A 284 -18.74 -4.47 15.46
C THR A 284 -19.20 -5.06 14.13
N LYS A 285 -18.79 -4.48 13.00
CA LYS A 285 -19.04 -5.04 11.66
C LYS A 285 -18.34 -6.40 11.50
N PHE A 286 -17.11 -6.55 11.97
CA PHE A 286 -16.41 -7.83 11.95
C PHE A 286 -17.13 -8.90 12.77
N GLU A 287 -17.60 -8.59 13.98
CA GLU A 287 -18.39 -9.53 14.79
C GLU A 287 -19.63 -10.02 14.04
N LYS A 288 -20.33 -9.12 13.34
CA LYS A 288 -21.51 -9.49 12.53
C LYS A 288 -21.16 -10.40 11.36
N VAL A 289 -20.08 -10.08 10.63
CA VAL A 289 -19.64 -10.83 9.45
C VAL A 289 -19.08 -12.19 9.81
N SER A 290 -18.28 -12.28 10.88
CA SER A 290 -17.60 -13.51 11.28
C SER A 290 -18.47 -14.43 12.14
N GLY A 291 -19.50 -13.88 12.81
CA GLY A 291 -20.27 -14.55 13.86
C GLY A 291 -19.48 -14.79 15.16
N VAL A 292 -18.28 -14.23 15.27
CA VAL A 292 -17.38 -14.41 16.42
C VAL A 292 -17.45 -13.18 17.32
N LYS A 293 -17.72 -13.38 18.60
CA LYS A 293 -17.66 -12.31 19.60
C LYS A 293 -16.21 -12.06 20.01
N LEU A 294 -15.76 -10.82 19.87
CA LEU A 294 -14.39 -10.43 20.19
C LEU A 294 -14.22 -10.07 21.67
N ASN A 295 -13.12 -10.52 22.24
CA ASN A 295 -12.63 -10.00 23.51
C ASN A 295 -11.82 -8.72 23.23
N TYR A 296 -12.33 -7.56 23.64
CA TYR A 296 -11.65 -6.28 23.48
C TYR A 296 -11.75 -5.40 24.73
N LYS A 297 -10.84 -4.42 24.82
CA LYS A 297 -10.85 -3.38 25.83
C LYS A 297 -10.45 -2.04 25.23
N PHE A 298 -10.99 -0.95 25.78
CA PHE A 298 -10.52 0.39 25.50
C PHE A 298 -9.27 0.70 26.31
N VAL A 299 -8.31 1.34 25.68
CA VAL A 299 -7.04 1.79 26.28
C VAL A 299 -6.80 3.27 25.89
N PRO A 300 -5.89 3.99 26.57
CA PRO A 300 -5.59 5.38 26.21
C PRO A 300 -5.22 5.56 24.74
N ARG A 301 -5.39 6.79 24.24
CA ARG A 301 -5.01 7.13 22.84
C ARG A 301 -3.58 6.72 22.54
N ARG A 302 -3.34 6.26 21.32
CA ARG A 302 -2.00 5.97 20.83
C ARG A 302 -1.35 7.29 20.38
N GLU A 303 -0.10 7.50 20.73
CA GLU A 303 0.66 8.66 20.29
C GLU A 303 0.78 8.71 18.76
N GLY A 304 0.58 9.88 18.16
CA GLY A 304 0.61 10.10 16.73
C GLY A 304 -0.67 9.68 15.96
N ASP A 305 -1.72 9.20 16.66
CA ASP A 305 -3.02 8.94 16.02
C ASP A 305 -3.82 10.25 15.85
N VAL A 306 -4.12 10.60 14.61
CA VAL A 306 -5.06 11.69 14.30
C VAL A 306 -6.50 11.25 14.57
N MET A 307 -7.38 12.19 14.96
CA MET A 307 -8.80 11.91 15.21
C MET A 307 -9.50 11.32 14.00
N ALA A 308 -9.29 11.88 12.83
CA ALA A 308 -9.99 11.50 11.61
C ALA A 308 -9.12 11.76 10.36
N LEU A 309 -9.19 10.86 9.38
CA LEU A 309 -8.54 11.05 8.08
C LEU A 309 -9.23 10.20 7.01
N TRP A 310 -9.81 10.85 5.98
CA TRP A 310 -10.43 10.17 4.83
C TRP A 310 -10.33 11.00 3.56
N ALA A 311 -10.42 10.32 2.40
CA ALA A 311 -10.22 10.89 1.08
C ALA A 311 -11.46 11.63 0.54
N ASN A 312 -11.23 12.71 -0.20
CA ASN A 312 -12.07 13.03 -1.36
C ASN A 312 -11.55 12.19 -2.53
N THR A 313 -12.39 11.36 -3.12
CA THR A 313 -11.99 10.42 -4.19
C THR A 313 -12.42 10.88 -5.57
N GLU A 314 -13.09 12.01 -5.69
CA GLU A 314 -13.68 12.49 -6.94
C GLU A 314 -12.62 12.65 -8.06
N PHE A 315 -11.47 13.22 -7.73
CA PHE A 315 -10.41 13.42 -8.70
C PHE A 315 -9.84 12.08 -9.22
N ALA A 316 -9.54 11.14 -8.33
CA ALA A 316 -9.08 9.81 -8.72
C ALA A 316 -10.13 9.05 -9.53
N ASN A 317 -11.41 9.10 -9.12
CA ASN A 317 -12.51 8.46 -9.85
C ASN A 317 -12.61 8.97 -11.29
N ASN A 318 -12.54 10.28 -11.48
CA ASN A 318 -12.69 10.91 -12.79
C ASN A 318 -11.46 10.71 -13.68
N GLU A 319 -10.26 10.87 -13.13
CA GLU A 319 -9.02 10.86 -13.90
C GLU A 319 -8.46 9.45 -14.16
N LEU A 320 -8.58 8.54 -13.20
CA LEU A 320 -8.15 7.15 -13.38
C LEU A 320 -9.25 6.27 -13.99
N GLY A 321 -10.52 6.72 -13.96
CA GLY A 321 -11.66 5.88 -14.35
C GLY A 321 -11.83 4.68 -13.40
N TRP A 322 -11.40 4.84 -12.16
CA TRP A 322 -11.40 3.81 -11.13
C TRP A 322 -12.22 4.27 -9.91
N LYS A 323 -12.86 3.33 -9.25
CA LYS A 323 -13.63 3.56 -8.03
C LYS A 323 -13.53 2.34 -7.12
N ALA A 324 -13.45 2.57 -5.81
CA ALA A 324 -13.58 1.50 -4.82
C ALA A 324 -15.02 0.95 -4.83
N GLU A 325 -15.17 -0.35 -5.01
CA GLU A 325 -16.46 -1.02 -5.21
C GLU A 325 -16.86 -1.90 -4.02
N ARG A 326 -15.86 -2.51 -3.36
CA ARG A 326 -16.11 -3.47 -2.29
C ARG A 326 -16.56 -2.79 -1.01
N THR A 327 -17.55 -3.41 -0.37
CA THR A 327 -18.04 -2.97 0.95
C THR A 327 -17.07 -3.36 2.05
N VAL A 328 -17.15 -2.66 3.19
CA VAL A 328 -16.35 -2.99 4.38
C VAL A 328 -16.66 -4.42 4.87
N GLU A 329 -17.93 -4.84 4.78
CA GLU A 329 -18.36 -6.17 5.16
C GLU A 329 -17.74 -7.28 4.28
N GLU A 330 -17.73 -7.10 2.96
CA GLU A 330 -17.05 -8.02 2.02
C GLU A 330 -15.55 -8.08 2.29
N THR A 331 -14.93 -6.94 2.57
CA THR A 331 -13.52 -6.83 2.89
C THR A 331 -13.16 -7.53 4.20
N LEU A 332 -13.98 -7.37 5.24
CA LEU A 332 -13.78 -8.07 6.52
C LEU A 332 -14.01 -9.58 6.38
N ALA A 333 -14.98 -9.99 5.53
CA ALA A 333 -15.20 -11.41 5.23
C ALA A 333 -13.98 -12.03 4.55
N SER A 334 -13.34 -11.35 3.60
CA SER A 334 -12.14 -11.83 2.92
C SER A 334 -10.96 -11.95 3.88
N ALA A 335 -10.75 -10.95 4.76
CA ALA A 335 -9.71 -11.00 5.79
C ALA A 335 -9.93 -12.17 6.76
N TRP A 336 -11.18 -12.44 7.15
CA TRP A 336 -11.51 -13.58 8.00
C TRP A 336 -11.29 -14.92 7.30
N ALA A 337 -11.66 -15.04 6.03
CA ALA A 337 -11.40 -16.23 5.23
C ALA A 337 -9.89 -16.52 5.11
N TRP A 338 -9.08 -15.50 4.89
CA TRP A 338 -7.62 -15.58 4.88
C TRP A 338 -7.06 -16.08 6.21
N GLU A 339 -7.47 -15.50 7.35
CA GLU A 339 -6.99 -15.94 8.68
C GLU A 339 -7.37 -17.40 8.97
N LYS A 340 -8.59 -17.83 8.57
CA LYS A 340 -9.01 -19.24 8.67
C LYS A 340 -8.14 -20.15 7.81
N HIS A 341 -7.85 -19.75 6.57
CA HIS A 341 -6.95 -20.50 5.68
C HIS A 341 -5.56 -20.69 6.30
N LEU A 342 -4.98 -19.64 6.87
CA LEU A 342 -3.69 -19.70 7.57
C LEU A 342 -3.73 -20.63 8.82
N ALA A 343 -4.88 -20.76 9.43
CA ALA A 343 -5.09 -21.65 10.59
C ALA A 343 -5.47 -23.09 10.20
N GLY A 344 -5.56 -23.41 8.90
CA GLY A 344 -5.99 -24.74 8.42
C GLY A 344 -7.47 -25.05 8.68
N LYS A 345 -8.31 -24.02 8.71
CA LYS A 345 -9.76 -24.13 9.04
C LYS A 345 -10.65 -23.76 7.85
#